data_0bd2393a682e88faa635cf073d34fab8
#
_entry.id   0bd2393a682e88faa635cf073d34fab8
#
_cell.length_a   1.000
_cell.length_b   1.000
_cell.length_c   1.000
_cell.angle_alpha   90.00
_cell.angle_beta   90.00
_cell.angle_gamma   90.00
#
_symmetry.space_group_name_H-M   'P 1'
#
loop_
_entity.id
_entity.type
_entity.pdbx_description
1 polymer ?
#
loop_
_entity_poly.entity_id
_entity_poly.type
_entity_poly.pdbx_seq_one_letter_code
_entity_poly.pdbx_strand_id
1 'polypeptide(L)'
;VPDLLGRVFENYTPKFPHKELCRNLFEGVLRILIFVGYILLTSLMKDIRRTYMYHGAEHKTITCYEKGLDLTVDNVRACRRVHDRCGTTFMFIVMVISILVFSVVSRWLPDTMNGAVKLLCKLALLPVVAGISYEVLKLLAKTDSPLVYPLKAPGLLLQRITTREPDDGMIEVAITSFNKVLKMDADETEPECKFVCPEKVADLTKRIKEEFKAAGIEDEADAEWLVSCVSGIKRSELSDRNKSVSGGTVDKINALAKERESGRP
;
A
#
# COMPACT_ATOMS: atom_id res chain seq x y z
N VAL A 1 -5.66 22.83 11.10
CA VAL A 1 -7.07 23.16 10.79
C VAL A 1 -8.00 22.67 11.90
N PRO A 2 -8.02 21.40 12.38
CA PRO A 2 -8.94 20.97 13.43
C PRO A 2 -8.79 21.77 14.74
N ASP A 3 -7.57 22.04 15.20
CA ASP A 3 -7.32 22.80 16.42
C ASP A 3 -7.81 24.28 16.33
N LEU A 4 -7.72 24.88 15.14
CA LEU A 4 -8.22 26.25 14.92
C LEU A 4 -9.74 26.28 14.97
N LEU A 5 -10.40 25.33 14.33
CA LEU A 5 -11.87 25.20 14.36
C LEU A 5 -12.37 24.77 15.74
N GLY A 6 -11.61 24.00 16.49
CA GLY A 6 -11.89 23.65 17.86
C GLY A 6 -11.90 24.88 18.79
N ARG A 7 -10.95 25.82 18.61
CA ARG A 7 -10.94 27.10 19.35
C ARG A 7 -12.13 27.99 18.98
N VAL A 8 -12.50 28.03 17.71
CA VAL A 8 -13.69 28.75 17.26
C VAL A 8 -14.96 28.15 17.89
N PHE A 9 -15.10 26.82 17.86
CA PHE A 9 -16.21 26.11 18.50
C PHE A 9 -16.28 26.45 20.01
N GLU A 10 -15.14 26.51 20.68
CA GLU A 10 -15.04 26.86 22.09
C GLU A 10 -15.55 28.26 22.41
N ASN A 11 -15.32 29.23 21.53
CA ASN A 11 -15.80 30.61 21.69
C ASN A 11 -17.33 30.71 21.54
N TYR A 12 -17.93 29.86 20.72
CA TYR A 12 -19.39 29.85 20.50
C TYR A 12 -20.17 29.01 21.52
N THR A 13 -19.49 28.17 22.32
CA THR A 13 -20.15 27.28 23.32
C THR A 13 -19.68 27.51 24.76
N PRO A 14 -19.83 28.70 25.33
CA PRO A 14 -19.24 29.06 26.64
C PRO A 14 -19.88 28.37 27.85
N LYS A 15 -21.05 27.73 27.70
CA LYS A 15 -21.91 27.22 28.81
C LYS A 15 -21.96 25.70 28.96
N PHE A 16 -21.15 24.93 28.21
CA PHE A 16 -21.23 23.46 28.29
C PHE A 16 -20.40 22.90 29.45
N PRO A 17 -20.96 22.05 30.32
CA PRO A 17 -20.18 21.23 31.23
C PRO A 17 -19.27 20.29 30.41
N HIS A 18 -17.99 20.15 30.80
CA HIS A 18 -16.99 19.35 30.08
C HIS A 18 -16.56 19.91 28.71
N LYS A 19 -16.41 21.21 28.62
CA LYS A 19 -16.03 21.97 27.43
C LYS A 19 -14.83 21.38 26.68
N GLU A 20 -13.77 20.96 27.39
CA GLU A 20 -12.58 20.32 26.79
C GLU A 20 -12.89 18.98 26.11
N LEU A 21 -13.75 18.17 26.73
CA LEU A 21 -14.14 16.89 26.14
C LEU A 21 -14.94 17.10 24.86
N CYS A 22 -15.88 18.05 24.87
CA CYS A 22 -16.66 18.41 23.68
C CYS A 22 -15.77 18.94 22.56
N ARG A 23 -14.77 19.77 22.89
CA ARG A 23 -13.79 20.25 21.91
C ARG A 23 -12.98 19.12 21.31
N ASN A 24 -12.41 18.25 22.15
CA ASN A 24 -11.60 17.10 21.69
C ASN A 24 -12.40 16.15 20.81
N LEU A 25 -13.68 15.91 21.16
CA LEU A 25 -14.57 15.08 20.36
C LEU A 25 -14.89 15.75 19.02
N PHE A 26 -15.19 17.03 19.01
CA PHE A 26 -15.42 17.81 17.79
C PHE A 26 -14.21 17.78 16.87
N GLU A 27 -13.01 18.05 17.41
CA GLU A 27 -11.75 17.96 16.66
C GLU A 27 -11.52 16.54 16.12
N GLY A 28 -11.85 15.52 16.90
CA GLY A 28 -11.76 14.12 16.51
C GLY A 28 -12.67 13.79 15.33
N VAL A 29 -13.95 14.16 15.42
CA VAL A 29 -14.94 13.97 14.33
C VAL A 29 -14.47 14.72 13.07
N LEU A 30 -13.98 15.95 13.22
CA LEU A 30 -13.49 16.73 12.08
C LEU A 30 -12.28 16.08 11.41
N ARG A 31 -11.35 15.48 12.17
CA ARG A 31 -10.22 14.70 11.62
C ARG A 31 -10.71 13.50 10.81
N ILE A 32 -11.71 12.77 11.33
CA ILE A 32 -12.32 11.64 10.61
C ILE A 32 -12.96 12.12 9.29
N LEU A 33 -13.72 13.20 9.33
CA LEU A 33 -14.37 13.76 8.13
C LEU A 33 -13.35 14.22 7.08
N ILE A 34 -12.28 14.89 7.50
CA ILE A 34 -11.19 15.32 6.60
C ILE A 34 -10.51 14.08 5.99
N PHE A 35 -10.23 13.05 6.78
CA PHE A 35 -9.61 11.82 6.31
C PHE A 35 -10.49 11.08 5.30
N VAL A 36 -11.76 10.89 5.61
CA VAL A 36 -12.72 10.25 4.68
C VAL A 36 -12.90 11.08 3.42
N GLY A 37 -13.02 12.39 3.55
CA GLY A 37 -13.08 13.32 2.42
C GLY A 37 -11.85 13.25 1.52
N TYR A 38 -10.66 13.18 2.09
CA TYR A 38 -9.40 12.98 1.36
C TYR A 38 -9.41 11.66 0.57
N ILE A 39 -9.79 10.54 1.21
CA ILE A 39 -9.90 9.25 0.53
C ILE A 39 -10.92 9.28 -0.60
N LEU A 40 -12.08 9.91 -0.39
CA LEU A 40 -13.09 10.07 -1.43
C LEU A 40 -12.56 10.88 -2.62
N LEU A 41 -11.92 12.02 -2.37
CA LEU A 41 -11.34 12.86 -3.41
C LEU A 41 -10.25 12.14 -4.20
N THR A 42 -9.33 11.48 -3.50
CA THR A 42 -8.26 10.72 -4.17
C THR A 42 -8.80 9.53 -4.96
N SER A 43 -9.89 8.91 -4.51
CA SER A 43 -10.54 7.80 -5.23
C SER A 43 -11.09 8.18 -6.62
N LEU A 44 -11.21 9.47 -6.91
CA LEU A 44 -11.62 9.98 -8.21
C LEU A 44 -10.47 10.00 -9.23
N MET A 45 -9.21 9.98 -8.76
CA MET A 45 -8.03 9.95 -9.62
C MET A 45 -7.91 8.57 -10.28
N LYS A 46 -7.61 8.53 -11.59
CA LYS A 46 -7.55 7.27 -12.36
C LYS A 46 -6.52 6.28 -11.81
N ASP A 47 -5.34 6.76 -11.42
CA ASP A 47 -4.26 5.91 -10.92
C ASP A 47 -4.58 5.33 -9.55
N ILE A 48 -5.13 6.14 -8.65
CA ILE A 48 -5.59 5.70 -7.32
C ILE A 48 -6.76 4.71 -7.46
N ARG A 49 -7.69 4.99 -8.37
CA ARG A 49 -8.78 4.06 -8.66
C ARG A 49 -8.26 2.69 -9.11
N ARG A 50 -7.23 2.65 -9.96
CA ARG A 50 -6.59 1.41 -10.41
C ARG A 50 -5.91 0.69 -9.25
N THR A 51 -5.21 1.41 -8.37
CA THR A 51 -4.63 0.87 -7.14
C THR A 51 -5.71 0.23 -6.26
N TYR A 52 -6.87 0.86 -6.13
CA TYR A 52 -8.00 0.30 -5.38
C TYR A 52 -8.63 -0.94 -6.04
N MET A 53 -8.49 -1.11 -7.36
CA MET A 53 -8.89 -2.34 -8.05
C MET A 53 -7.92 -3.49 -7.73
N TYR A 54 -6.61 -3.25 -7.73
CA TYR A 54 -5.61 -4.25 -7.27
C TYR A 54 -5.82 -4.63 -5.81
N HIS A 55 -6.09 -3.66 -4.92
CA HIS A 55 -6.42 -3.92 -3.53
C HIS A 55 -7.68 -4.79 -3.40
N GLY A 56 -8.68 -4.57 -4.26
CA GLY A 56 -9.86 -5.44 -4.37
C GLY A 56 -9.52 -6.87 -4.81
N ALA A 57 -8.62 -7.03 -5.79
CA ALA A 57 -8.14 -8.33 -6.25
C ALA A 57 -7.41 -9.10 -5.14
N GLU A 58 -6.55 -8.42 -4.39
CA GLU A 58 -5.84 -8.98 -3.23
C GLU A 58 -6.82 -9.51 -2.18
N HIS A 59 -7.80 -8.71 -1.76
CA HIS A 59 -8.82 -9.14 -0.79
C HIS A 59 -9.64 -10.33 -1.26
N LYS A 60 -10.01 -10.36 -2.55
CA LYS A 60 -10.75 -11.49 -3.13
C LYS A 60 -9.89 -12.75 -3.14
N THR A 61 -8.60 -12.65 -3.47
CA THR A 61 -7.66 -13.78 -3.49
C THR A 61 -7.46 -14.34 -2.07
N ILE A 62 -7.24 -13.48 -1.07
CA ILE A 62 -7.12 -13.89 0.32
C ILE A 62 -8.41 -14.56 0.79
N THR A 63 -9.57 -13.98 0.48
CA THR A 63 -10.87 -14.55 0.85
C THR A 63 -11.11 -15.92 0.20
N CYS A 64 -10.67 -16.11 -1.06
CA CYS A 64 -10.75 -17.38 -1.75
C CYS A 64 -9.89 -18.45 -1.05
N TYR A 65 -8.66 -18.11 -0.73
CA TYR A 65 -7.72 -18.97 -0.01
C TYR A 65 -8.23 -19.35 1.39
N GLU A 66 -8.72 -18.40 2.18
CA GLU A 66 -9.26 -18.66 3.52
C GLU A 66 -10.51 -19.57 3.50
N LYS A 67 -11.25 -19.58 2.39
CA LYS A 67 -12.36 -20.51 2.17
C LYS A 67 -11.91 -21.92 1.71
N GLY A 68 -10.63 -22.13 1.50
CA GLY A 68 -10.09 -23.39 1.00
C GLY A 68 -10.48 -23.70 -0.46
N LEU A 69 -10.79 -22.67 -1.25
CA LEU A 69 -11.11 -22.82 -2.67
C LEU A 69 -9.84 -22.72 -3.50
N ASP A 70 -9.82 -23.41 -4.65
CA ASP A 70 -8.74 -23.30 -5.62
C ASP A 70 -8.60 -21.85 -6.12
N LEU A 71 -7.36 -21.35 -6.18
CA LEU A 71 -7.05 -20.00 -6.64
C LEU A 71 -7.15 -19.89 -8.16
N THR A 72 -8.37 -19.95 -8.67
CA THR A 72 -8.71 -19.70 -10.08
C THR A 72 -9.35 -18.33 -10.23
N VAL A 73 -9.25 -17.73 -11.42
CA VAL A 73 -9.85 -16.42 -11.69
C VAL A 73 -11.35 -16.41 -11.37
N ASP A 74 -12.07 -17.48 -11.72
CA ASP A 74 -13.52 -17.58 -11.51
C ASP A 74 -13.88 -17.68 -10.02
N ASN A 75 -13.17 -18.49 -9.24
CA ASN A 75 -13.38 -18.61 -7.80
C ASN A 75 -13.06 -17.30 -7.08
N VAL A 76 -11.95 -16.67 -7.43
CA VAL A 76 -11.53 -15.37 -6.86
C VAL A 76 -12.53 -14.28 -7.24
N ARG A 77 -13.00 -14.23 -8.50
CA ARG A 77 -14.01 -13.26 -8.93
C ARG A 77 -15.31 -13.38 -8.13
N ALA A 78 -15.72 -14.57 -7.76
CA ALA A 78 -16.93 -14.82 -6.96
C ALA A 78 -16.76 -14.42 -5.47
N CYS A 79 -15.53 -14.20 -4.98
CA CYS A 79 -15.28 -13.83 -3.60
C CYS A 79 -15.55 -12.36 -3.31
N ARG A 80 -15.79 -12.04 -2.02
CA ARG A 80 -16.02 -10.66 -1.57
C ARG A 80 -14.71 -9.87 -1.52
N ARG A 81 -14.77 -8.56 -1.86
CA ARG A 81 -13.62 -7.64 -1.82
C ARG A 81 -13.40 -6.96 -0.47
N VAL A 82 -14.28 -7.17 0.51
CA VAL A 82 -14.17 -6.58 1.85
C VAL A 82 -13.64 -7.65 2.79
N HIS A 83 -12.59 -7.33 3.54
CA HIS A 83 -11.89 -8.28 4.41
C HIS A 83 -11.67 -7.68 5.81
N ASP A 84 -11.88 -8.46 6.88
CA ASP A 84 -11.83 -7.97 8.26
C ASP A 84 -10.42 -7.57 8.73
N ARG A 85 -9.35 -8.12 8.11
CA ARG A 85 -7.94 -7.88 8.44
C ARG A 85 -7.24 -6.97 7.44
N CYS A 86 -7.81 -5.79 7.19
CA CYS A 86 -7.25 -4.86 6.24
C CYS A 86 -6.54 -3.69 6.91
N GLY A 87 -5.42 -3.25 6.34
CA GLY A 87 -4.66 -2.09 6.80
C GLY A 87 -5.47 -0.79 6.81
N THR A 88 -6.45 -0.61 5.91
CA THR A 88 -7.33 0.58 5.92
C THR A 88 -8.28 0.58 7.11
N THR A 89 -8.79 -0.58 7.53
CA THR A 89 -9.53 -0.72 8.79
C THR A 89 -8.64 -0.42 9.99
N PHE A 90 -7.40 -0.92 9.97
CA PHE A 90 -6.42 -0.62 11.02
C PHE A 90 -6.17 0.88 11.14
N MET A 91 -5.95 1.61 10.05
CA MET A 91 -5.76 3.07 10.06
C MET A 91 -6.96 3.80 10.70
N PHE A 92 -8.19 3.37 10.41
CA PHE A 92 -9.38 3.93 11.03
C PHE A 92 -9.41 3.67 12.54
N ILE A 93 -9.10 2.45 12.97
CA ILE A 93 -9.04 2.08 14.40
C ILE A 93 -7.96 2.89 15.11
N VAL A 94 -6.76 3.02 14.53
CA VAL A 94 -5.65 3.85 15.07
C VAL A 94 -6.13 5.30 15.27
N MET A 95 -6.87 5.85 14.32
CA MET A 95 -7.38 7.21 14.41
C MET A 95 -8.39 7.35 15.57
N VAL A 96 -9.33 6.43 15.72
CA VAL A 96 -10.30 6.43 16.83
C VAL A 96 -9.60 6.26 18.18
N ILE A 97 -8.74 5.26 18.31
CA ILE A 97 -7.98 5.00 19.55
C ILE A 97 -7.08 6.18 19.90
N SER A 98 -6.41 6.80 18.92
CA SER A 98 -5.59 7.99 19.17
C SER A 98 -6.40 9.15 19.71
N ILE A 99 -7.61 9.40 19.22
CA ILE A 99 -8.50 10.44 19.71
C ILE A 99 -8.83 10.17 21.20
N LEU A 100 -9.19 8.94 21.54
CA LEU A 100 -9.53 8.56 22.91
C LEU A 100 -8.31 8.69 23.85
N VAL A 101 -7.18 8.06 23.49
CA VAL A 101 -5.95 8.09 24.29
C VAL A 101 -5.46 9.52 24.50
N PHE A 102 -5.37 10.33 23.42
CA PHE A 102 -4.90 11.71 23.55
C PHE A 102 -5.88 12.59 24.29
N SER A 103 -7.18 12.33 24.25
CA SER A 103 -8.15 13.06 25.09
C SER A 103 -7.94 12.77 26.57
N VAL A 104 -7.69 11.53 26.94
CA VAL A 104 -7.39 11.14 28.32
C VAL A 104 -6.06 11.72 28.77
N VAL A 105 -4.99 11.54 27.99
CA VAL A 105 -3.65 12.03 28.34
C VAL A 105 -3.59 13.54 28.41
N SER A 106 -4.28 14.26 27.54
CA SER A 106 -4.33 15.73 27.56
C SER A 106 -4.88 16.27 28.89
N ARG A 107 -5.74 15.53 29.57
CA ARG A 107 -6.27 15.91 30.90
C ARG A 107 -5.22 15.84 32.03
N TRP A 108 -4.20 15.01 31.84
CA TRP A 108 -3.12 14.81 32.82
C TRP A 108 -1.91 15.71 32.56
N LEU A 109 -1.83 16.31 31.37
CA LEU A 109 -0.74 17.21 30.99
C LEU A 109 -1.05 18.65 31.48
N PRO A 110 -0.15 19.30 32.26
CA PRO A 110 -0.36 20.65 32.72
C PRO A 110 -0.52 21.64 31.55
N ASP A 111 -1.43 22.61 31.71
CA ASP A 111 -1.66 23.66 30.70
C ASP A 111 -0.43 24.55 30.47
N THR A 112 0.40 24.71 31.50
CA THR A 112 1.65 25.45 31.48
C THR A 112 2.76 24.78 30.65
N MET A 113 2.58 23.52 30.24
CA MET A 113 3.59 22.79 29.50
C MET A 113 3.74 23.32 28.07
N ASN A 114 5.00 23.50 27.63
CA ASN A 114 5.33 23.94 26.29
C ASN A 114 4.70 23.04 25.23
N GLY A 115 4.16 23.63 24.15
CA GLY A 115 3.52 22.91 23.05
C GLY A 115 4.43 21.88 22.37
N ALA A 116 5.74 22.14 22.29
CA ALA A 116 6.70 21.18 21.75
C ALA A 116 6.82 19.93 22.64
N VAL A 117 6.81 20.09 23.97
CA VAL A 117 6.85 18.96 24.92
C VAL A 117 5.54 18.17 24.85
N LYS A 118 4.38 18.84 24.76
CA LYS A 118 3.09 18.17 24.53
C LYS A 118 3.08 17.34 23.25
N LEU A 119 3.70 17.86 22.18
CA LEU A 119 3.84 17.13 20.90
C LEU A 119 4.75 15.90 21.07
N LEU A 120 5.90 16.04 21.73
CA LEU A 120 6.82 14.91 21.99
C LEU A 120 6.15 13.82 22.82
N CYS A 121 5.38 14.17 23.85
CA CYS A 121 4.62 13.20 24.64
C CYS A 121 3.60 12.44 23.77
N LYS A 122 2.90 13.13 22.87
CA LYS A 122 1.97 12.48 21.93
C LYS A 122 2.69 11.56 20.95
N LEU A 123 3.86 11.96 20.44
CA LEU A 123 4.68 11.12 19.54
C LEU A 123 5.20 9.88 20.27
N ALA A 124 5.63 10.01 21.53
CA ALA A 124 6.07 8.88 22.33
C ALA A 124 4.95 7.86 22.62
N LEU A 125 3.69 8.30 22.59
CA LEU A 125 2.53 7.42 22.76
C LEU A 125 2.09 6.71 21.49
N LEU A 126 2.59 7.08 20.30
CA LEU A 126 2.20 6.44 19.04
C LEU A 126 2.41 4.91 19.03
N PRO A 127 3.53 4.37 19.50
CA PRO A 127 3.69 2.91 19.55
C PRO A 127 2.65 2.21 20.43
N VAL A 128 2.28 2.85 21.55
CA VAL A 128 1.24 2.32 22.47
C VAL A 128 -0.13 2.33 21.78
N VAL A 129 -0.46 3.45 21.12
CA VAL A 129 -1.71 3.58 20.34
C VAL A 129 -1.76 2.52 19.23
N ALA A 130 -0.66 2.34 18.49
CA ALA A 130 -0.58 1.33 17.44
C ALA A 130 -0.74 -0.09 17.99
N GLY A 131 -0.09 -0.42 19.10
CA GLY A 131 -0.21 -1.73 19.76
C GLY A 131 -1.64 -2.02 20.22
N ILE A 132 -2.29 -1.07 20.91
CA ILE A 132 -3.68 -1.21 21.34
C ILE A 132 -4.59 -1.39 20.11
N SER A 133 -4.39 -0.57 19.07
CA SER A 133 -5.18 -0.64 17.84
C SER A 133 -5.04 -1.98 17.13
N TYR A 134 -3.84 -2.56 17.13
CA TYR A 134 -3.59 -3.87 16.55
C TYR A 134 -4.31 -4.98 17.33
N GLU A 135 -4.27 -4.97 18.67
CA GLU A 135 -4.99 -5.95 19.48
C GLU A 135 -6.52 -5.80 19.32
N VAL A 136 -7.02 -4.57 19.22
CA VAL A 136 -8.45 -4.32 18.91
C VAL A 136 -8.81 -4.88 17.55
N LEU A 137 -8.02 -4.61 16.49
CA LEU A 137 -8.25 -5.16 15.16
C LEU A 137 -8.28 -6.70 15.18
N LYS A 138 -7.31 -7.32 15.86
CA LYS A 138 -7.20 -8.76 15.97
C LYS A 138 -8.38 -9.39 16.70
N LEU A 139 -8.85 -8.74 17.77
CA LEU A 139 -10.02 -9.16 18.51
C LEU A 139 -11.30 -9.05 17.66
N LEU A 140 -11.46 -7.91 16.97
CA LEU A 140 -12.57 -7.69 16.05
C LEU A 140 -12.58 -8.72 14.92
N ALA A 141 -11.42 -9.04 14.34
CA ALA A 141 -11.30 -10.00 13.24
C ALA A 141 -11.63 -11.46 13.66
N LYS A 142 -11.44 -11.80 14.93
CA LYS A 142 -11.72 -13.15 15.46
C LYS A 142 -13.20 -13.35 15.86
N THR A 143 -13.93 -12.25 16.02
CA THR A 143 -15.28 -12.30 16.60
C THR A 143 -16.35 -12.07 15.54
N ASP A 144 -17.17 -13.07 15.26
CA ASP A 144 -18.30 -12.99 14.32
C ASP A 144 -19.63 -12.64 14.97
N SER A 145 -19.60 -12.07 16.19
CA SER A 145 -20.81 -11.69 16.91
C SER A 145 -21.47 -10.45 16.30
N PRO A 146 -22.81 -10.44 16.16
CA PRO A 146 -23.58 -9.28 15.72
C PRO A 146 -23.34 -8.03 16.58
N LEU A 147 -23.02 -8.20 17.86
CA LEU A 147 -22.72 -7.11 18.79
C LEU A 147 -21.43 -6.35 18.45
N VAL A 148 -20.51 -7.00 17.76
CA VAL A 148 -19.22 -6.42 17.36
C VAL A 148 -19.29 -5.75 15.98
N TYR A 149 -20.32 -6.05 15.21
CA TYR A 149 -20.51 -5.50 13.87
C TYR A 149 -20.52 -3.96 13.82
N PRO A 150 -21.18 -3.22 14.75
CA PRO A 150 -21.13 -1.75 14.75
C PRO A 150 -19.72 -1.17 14.88
N LEU A 151 -18.81 -1.88 15.58
CA LEU A 151 -17.41 -1.46 15.70
C LEU A 151 -16.61 -1.74 14.41
N LYS A 152 -16.94 -2.83 13.69
CA LYS A 152 -16.34 -3.17 12.41
C LYS A 152 -16.86 -2.30 11.26
N ALA A 153 -18.15 -1.94 11.32
CA ALA A 153 -18.87 -1.31 10.21
C ALA A 153 -18.18 -0.07 9.61
N PRO A 154 -17.65 0.90 10.38
CA PRO A 154 -16.99 2.06 9.81
C PRO A 154 -15.75 1.69 8.99
N GLY A 155 -14.94 0.74 9.48
CA GLY A 155 -13.77 0.22 8.75
C GLY A 155 -14.18 -0.50 7.46
N LEU A 156 -15.20 -1.34 7.50
CA LEU A 156 -15.73 -2.05 6.34
C LEU A 156 -16.38 -1.10 5.33
N LEU A 157 -17.01 -0.01 5.78
CA LEU A 157 -17.53 1.04 4.90
C LEU A 157 -16.40 1.78 4.19
N LEU A 158 -15.32 2.09 4.90
CA LEU A 158 -14.14 2.71 4.31
C LEU A 158 -13.52 1.82 3.23
N GLN A 159 -13.46 0.50 3.46
CA GLN A 159 -12.97 -0.45 2.45
C GLN A 159 -13.81 -0.43 1.17
N ARG A 160 -15.13 -0.18 1.22
CA ARG A 160 -15.95 -0.05 0.00
C ARG A 160 -15.48 1.07 -0.92
N ILE A 161 -14.80 2.08 -0.36
CA ILE A 161 -14.21 3.19 -1.10
C ILE A 161 -12.80 2.81 -1.58
N THR A 162 -11.99 2.22 -0.70
CA THR A 162 -10.57 1.90 -0.93
C THR A 162 -10.34 0.55 -1.62
N THR A 163 -11.38 -0.22 -1.89
CA THR A 163 -11.36 -1.41 -2.74
C THR A 163 -12.40 -1.26 -3.85
N ARG A 164 -12.01 -1.59 -5.08
CA ARG A 164 -12.91 -1.59 -6.24
C ARG A 164 -12.94 -2.95 -6.89
N GLU A 165 -13.92 -3.18 -7.74
CA GLU A 165 -14.03 -4.42 -8.50
C GLU A 165 -12.88 -4.50 -9.49
N PRO A 166 -12.02 -5.54 -9.40
CA PRO A 166 -10.89 -5.75 -10.30
C PRO A 166 -11.33 -6.36 -11.62
N ASP A 167 -10.52 -6.17 -12.66
CA ASP A 167 -10.59 -6.98 -13.88
C ASP A 167 -9.83 -8.33 -13.71
N ASP A 168 -10.00 -9.22 -14.67
CA ASP A 168 -9.43 -10.56 -14.62
C ASP A 168 -7.91 -10.56 -14.62
N GLY A 169 -7.28 -9.67 -15.38
CA GLY A 169 -5.82 -9.52 -15.38
C GLY A 169 -5.27 -9.08 -14.03
N MET A 170 -5.99 -8.23 -13.29
CA MET A 170 -5.62 -7.85 -11.93
C MET A 170 -5.78 -9.02 -10.94
N ILE A 171 -6.80 -9.86 -11.14
CA ILE A 171 -6.99 -11.07 -10.35
C ILE A 171 -5.84 -12.06 -10.61
N GLU A 172 -5.42 -12.26 -11.85
CA GLU A 172 -4.29 -13.13 -12.21
C GLU A 172 -2.98 -12.64 -11.55
N VAL A 173 -2.73 -11.34 -11.55
CA VAL A 173 -1.58 -10.74 -10.86
C VAL A 173 -1.63 -11.02 -9.35
N ALA A 174 -2.80 -10.84 -8.73
CA ALA A 174 -2.98 -11.09 -7.30
C ALA A 174 -2.77 -12.58 -6.95
N ILE A 175 -3.33 -13.50 -7.75
CA ILE A 175 -3.14 -14.95 -7.58
C ILE A 175 -1.66 -15.31 -7.72
N THR A 176 -0.99 -14.79 -8.74
CA THR A 176 0.44 -15.07 -9.00
C THR A 176 1.31 -14.60 -7.83
N SER A 177 1.08 -13.38 -7.36
CA SER A 177 1.81 -12.81 -6.22
C SER A 177 1.56 -13.62 -4.95
N PHE A 178 0.31 -13.99 -4.69
CA PHE A 178 -0.07 -14.76 -3.51
C PHE A 178 0.54 -16.16 -3.52
N ASN A 179 0.49 -16.87 -4.65
CA ASN A 179 1.12 -18.18 -4.81
C ASN A 179 2.64 -18.11 -4.63
N LYS A 180 3.30 -17.02 -5.06
CA LYS A 180 4.74 -16.85 -4.83
C LYS A 180 5.06 -16.70 -3.35
N VAL A 181 4.26 -15.91 -2.61
CA VAL A 181 4.41 -15.80 -1.15
C VAL A 181 4.23 -17.15 -0.47
N LEU A 182 3.20 -17.93 -0.83
CA LEU A 182 2.99 -19.26 -0.27
C LEU A 182 4.16 -20.21 -0.52
N LYS A 183 4.78 -20.13 -1.70
CA LYS A 183 5.98 -20.94 -2.00
C LYS A 183 7.17 -20.50 -1.15
N MET A 184 7.38 -19.20 -0.99
CA MET A 184 8.47 -18.65 -0.16
C MET A 184 8.28 -18.98 1.33
N ASP A 185 7.03 -19.02 1.81
CA ASP A 185 6.71 -19.45 3.18
C ASP A 185 6.96 -20.95 3.40
N ALA A 186 6.75 -21.76 2.37
CA ALA A 186 6.94 -23.22 2.44
C ALA A 186 8.40 -23.65 2.24
N ASP A 187 9.20 -22.86 1.53
CA ASP A 187 10.61 -23.15 1.19
C ASP A 187 11.45 -21.87 1.33
N GLU A 188 12.26 -21.82 2.39
CA GLU A 188 13.18 -20.70 2.66
C GLU A 188 14.29 -20.56 1.61
N THR A 189 14.51 -21.59 0.78
CA THR A 189 15.50 -21.56 -0.31
C THR A 189 14.96 -20.94 -1.61
N GLU A 190 13.66 -20.71 -1.67
CA GLU A 190 13.03 -20.06 -2.84
C GLU A 190 13.59 -18.64 -3.02
N PRO A 191 14.12 -18.30 -4.23
CA PRO A 191 14.76 -17.02 -4.44
C PRO A 191 13.79 -15.85 -4.26
N GLU A 192 14.27 -14.81 -3.58
CA GLU A 192 13.54 -13.55 -3.43
C GLU A 192 13.12 -12.99 -4.79
N CYS A 193 11.87 -12.54 -4.90
CA CYS A 193 11.42 -11.78 -6.05
C CYS A 193 12.06 -10.39 -6.04
N LYS A 194 13.11 -10.21 -6.86
CA LYS A 194 13.67 -8.87 -7.09
C LYS A 194 12.75 -8.12 -8.05
N PHE A 195 12.26 -6.97 -7.59
CA PHE A 195 11.50 -6.08 -8.47
C PHE A 195 12.49 -5.31 -9.34
N VAL A 196 12.46 -5.60 -10.65
CA VAL A 196 13.22 -4.86 -11.64
C VAL A 196 12.29 -3.82 -12.28
N CYS A 197 12.64 -2.55 -12.14
CA CYS A 197 11.86 -1.47 -12.73
C CYS A 197 11.89 -1.53 -14.26
N PRO A 198 10.81 -1.15 -14.95
CA PRO A 198 10.85 -0.86 -16.38
C PRO A 198 11.89 0.22 -16.66
N GLU A 199 12.70 0.02 -17.70
CA GLU A 199 13.78 0.93 -18.10
C GLU A 199 13.53 1.43 -19.53
N LYS A 200 13.96 2.66 -19.83
CA LYS A 200 13.88 3.16 -21.20
C LYS A 200 14.87 2.41 -22.06
N VAL A 201 14.44 2.00 -23.26
CA VAL A 201 15.27 1.19 -24.15
C VAL A 201 16.59 1.85 -24.51
N ALA A 202 16.61 3.17 -24.67
CA ALA A 202 17.82 3.92 -24.97
C ALA A 202 18.83 3.90 -23.81
N ASP A 203 18.34 4.06 -22.56
CA ASP A 203 19.17 4.05 -21.36
C ASP A 203 19.70 2.64 -21.07
N LEU A 204 18.85 1.63 -21.22
CA LEU A 204 19.22 0.21 -21.11
C LEU A 204 20.32 -0.17 -22.12
N THR A 205 20.12 0.17 -23.39
CA THR A 205 21.11 -0.14 -24.44
C THR A 205 22.46 0.53 -24.15
N LYS A 206 22.43 1.79 -23.71
CA LYS A 206 23.65 2.51 -23.33
C LYS A 206 24.37 1.83 -22.16
N ARG A 207 23.64 1.45 -21.13
CA ARG A 207 24.18 0.76 -19.95
C ARG A 207 24.82 -0.57 -20.31
N ILE A 208 24.15 -1.41 -21.10
CA ILE A 208 24.70 -2.70 -21.55
C ILE A 208 25.95 -2.52 -22.40
N LYS A 209 26.03 -1.48 -23.28
CA LYS A 209 27.24 -1.16 -24.03
C LYS A 209 28.41 -0.80 -23.10
N GLU A 210 28.17 -0.01 -22.07
CA GLU A 210 29.19 0.37 -21.09
C GLU A 210 29.68 -0.85 -20.27
N GLU A 211 28.77 -1.75 -19.88
CA GLU A 211 29.07 -3.01 -19.19
C GLU A 211 29.93 -3.92 -20.07
N PHE A 212 29.55 -4.13 -21.33
CA PHE A 212 30.31 -4.94 -22.28
C PHE A 212 31.71 -4.39 -22.56
N LYS A 213 31.82 -3.08 -22.73
CA LYS A 213 33.10 -2.40 -22.89
C LYS A 213 34.00 -2.59 -21.67
N ALA A 214 33.47 -2.50 -20.47
CA ALA A 214 34.18 -2.76 -19.23
C ALA A 214 34.65 -4.22 -19.10
N ALA A 215 33.88 -5.16 -19.66
CA ALA A 215 34.19 -6.59 -19.71
C ALA A 215 35.20 -6.95 -20.88
N GLY A 216 35.63 -5.99 -21.68
CA GLY A 216 36.57 -6.21 -22.80
C GLY A 216 35.89 -6.66 -24.10
N ILE A 217 34.57 -6.53 -24.22
CA ILE A 217 33.80 -6.80 -25.44
C ILE A 217 33.76 -5.47 -26.23
N GLU A 218 34.55 -5.37 -27.28
CA GLU A 218 34.67 -4.12 -28.06
C GLU A 218 33.55 -3.90 -29.09
N ASP A 219 32.79 -4.97 -29.44
CA ASP A 219 31.73 -4.87 -30.45
C ASP A 219 30.43 -4.29 -29.83
N GLU A 220 30.22 -3.02 -30.11
CA GLU A 220 28.96 -2.34 -29.68
C GLU A 220 27.70 -2.98 -30.28
N ALA A 221 27.79 -3.71 -31.39
CA ALA A 221 26.69 -4.36 -32.02
C ALA A 221 26.15 -5.52 -31.15
N ASP A 222 26.98 -6.16 -30.34
CA ASP A 222 26.58 -7.26 -29.45
C ASP A 222 25.52 -6.77 -28.44
N ALA A 223 25.72 -5.63 -27.81
CA ALA A 223 24.78 -5.05 -26.89
C ALA A 223 23.43 -4.69 -27.57
N GLU A 224 23.49 -4.10 -28.76
CA GLU A 224 22.28 -3.78 -29.54
C GLU A 224 21.52 -5.03 -29.97
N TRP A 225 22.24 -6.09 -30.40
CA TRP A 225 21.64 -7.36 -30.74
C TRP A 225 20.94 -7.99 -29.55
N LEU A 226 21.61 -8.05 -28.42
CA LEU A 226 21.03 -8.61 -27.18
C LEU A 226 19.74 -7.90 -26.80
N VAL A 227 19.78 -6.56 -26.71
CA VAL A 227 18.61 -5.77 -26.34
C VAL A 227 17.50 -5.90 -27.37
N SER A 228 17.82 -5.87 -28.67
CA SER A 228 16.84 -6.01 -29.75
C SER A 228 16.17 -7.39 -29.76
N CYS A 229 16.94 -8.46 -29.65
CA CYS A 229 16.41 -9.83 -29.67
C CYS A 229 15.51 -10.12 -28.48
N VAL A 230 15.89 -9.69 -27.26
CA VAL A 230 15.12 -10.02 -26.06
C VAL A 230 13.92 -9.09 -25.88
N SER A 231 14.04 -7.81 -26.25
CA SER A 231 12.93 -6.86 -26.15
C SER A 231 11.94 -6.92 -27.30
N GLY A 232 12.34 -7.49 -28.44
CA GLY A 232 11.56 -7.48 -29.69
C GLY A 232 11.52 -6.10 -30.37
N ILE A 233 12.29 -5.11 -29.89
CA ILE A 233 12.37 -3.76 -30.46
C ILE A 233 13.43 -3.76 -31.56
N LYS A 234 13.11 -3.20 -32.70
CA LYS A 234 14.07 -3.13 -33.83
C LYS A 234 15.30 -2.30 -33.45
N ARG A 235 16.48 -2.70 -33.95
CA ARG A 235 17.74 -1.98 -33.66
C ARG A 235 17.70 -0.50 -34.02
N SER A 236 17.02 -0.13 -35.10
CA SER A 236 16.83 1.26 -35.50
C SER A 236 16.01 2.10 -34.49
N GLU A 237 15.30 1.45 -33.59
CA GLU A 237 14.40 2.07 -32.61
C GLU A 237 14.98 2.03 -31.17
N LEU A 238 16.17 1.46 -30.97
CA LEU A 238 16.80 1.36 -29.64
C LEU A 238 17.20 2.72 -29.06
N SER A 239 17.37 3.73 -29.89
CA SER A 239 17.65 5.12 -29.47
C SER A 239 16.38 5.93 -29.13
N ASP A 240 15.18 5.34 -29.27
CA ASP A 240 13.94 6.02 -28.98
C ASP A 240 13.70 6.17 -27.47
N ARG A 241 13.75 7.40 -26.98
CA ARG A 241 13.57 7.74 -25.56
C ARG A 241 12.13 7.57 -25.06
N ASN A 242 11.17 7.35 -25.93
CA ASN A 242 9.77 7.16 -25.55
C ASN A 242 9.40 5.69 -25.34
N LYS A 243 10.25 4.76 -25.83
CA LYS A 243 10.05 3.33 -25.63
C LYS A 243 10.65 2.85 -24.33
N SER A 244 9.90 2.02 -23.61
CA SER A 244 10.35 1.37 -22.38
C SER A 244 10.23 -0.14 -22.50
N VAL A 245 11.09 -0.83 -21.79
CA VAL A 245 11.16 -2.29 -21.68
C VAL A 245 10.62 -2.68 -20.31
N SER A 246 9.78 -3.71 -20.25
CA SER A 246 9.23 -4.20 -18.97
C SER A 246 10.34 -4.70 -18.04
N GLY A 247 10.13 -4.60 -16.72
CA GLY A 247 11.11 -5.06 -15.73
C GLY A 247 11.53 -6.52 -15.92
N GLY A 248 10.58 -7.41 -16.25
CA GLY A 248 10.90 -8.81 -16.52
C GLY A 248 11.75 -9.03 -17.78
N THR A 249 11.64 -8.16 -18.79
CA THR A 249 12.49 -8.19 -19.98
C THR A 249 13.88 -7.60 -19.66
N VAL A 250 13.96 -6.53 -18.85
CA VAL A 250 15.22 -5.98 -18.34
C VAL A 250 16.01 -7.04 -17.56
N ASP A 251 15.33 -7.80 -16.72
CA ASP A 251 15.95 -8.87 -15.92
C ASP A 251 16.55 -9.96 -16.80
N LYS A 252 15.80 -10.39 -17.83
CA LYS A 252 16.31 -11.35 -18.84
C LYS A 252 17.54 -10.81 -19.58
N ILE A 253 17.51 -9.53 -19.99
CA ILE A 253 18.65 -8.90 -20.66
C ILE A 253 19.88 -8.86 -19.74
N ASN A 254 19.70 -8.48 -18.47
CA ASN A 254 20.77 -8.46 -17.48
C ASN A 254 21.37 -9.87 -17.24
N ALA A 255 20.52 -10.90 -17.18
CA ALA A 255 21.00 -12.27 -17.01
C ALA A 255 21.84 -12.73 -18.20
N LEU A 256 21.36 -12.50 -19.43
CA LEU A 256 22.08 -12.86 -20.65
C LEU A 256 23.35 -12.02 -20.86
N ALA A 257 23.33 -10.75 -20.48
CA ALA A 257 24.52 -9.89 -20.50
C ALA A 257 25.64 -10.47 -19.63
N LYS A 258 25.33 -10.92 -18.41
CA LYS A 258 26.29 -11.59 -17.52
C LYS A 258 26.83 -12.90 -18.09
N GLU A 259 25.98 -13.67 -18.76
CA GLU A 259 26.44 -14.88 -19.44
C GLU A 259 27.42 -14.55 -20.59
N ARG A 260 27.16 -13.50 -21.35
CA ARG A 260 28.05 -13.01 -22.42
C ARG A 260 29.38 -12.51 -21.87
N GLU A 261 29.38 -11.75 -20.77
CA GLU A 261 30.59 -11.30 -20.06
C GLU A 261 31.44 -12.49 -19.56
N SER A 262 30.81 -13.61 -19.19
CA SER A 262 31.52 -14.84 -18.80
C SER A 262 32.10 -15.66 -19.95
N GLY A 263 32.01 -15.16 -21.20
CA GLY A 263 32.56 -15.79 -22.39
C GLY A 263 31.66 -16.77 -23.13
N ARG A 264 30.37 -16.82 -22.77
CA ARG A 264 29.36 -17.58 -23.55
C ARG A 264 29.00 -16.77 -24.82
N PRO A 265 28.91 -17.41 -25.98
CA PRO A 265 28.54 -16.73 -27.23
C PRO A 265 27.09 -16.29 -27.25
#